data_650767724536cc0fc97a9b7efaaa16ae
#
_entry.id   650767724536cc0fc97a9b7efaaa16ae
#
_cell.length_a   1.000
_cell.length_b   1.000
_cell.length_c   1.000
_cell.angle_alpha   90.00
_cell.angle_beta   90.00
_cell.angle_gamma   90.00
#
_symmetry.space_group_name_H-M   'P 1'
#
loop_
_entity.id
_entity.type
_entity.pdbx_description
1 polymer ?
#
loop_
_entity_poly.entity_id
_entity_poly.type
_entity_poly.pdbx_seq_one_letter_code
_entity_poly.pdbx_strand_id
1 'polypeptide(L)'
;GAKGPGLIVVIPVIDRIVRVSLRTVALEIPVQELVTKDNVTVRVTGVTYYVVRDPIRAVMTVQDFQFATAQVSQVTLLTVLRQVDLDSLLRERETIGGRLRTLIDSAIEPWGVEVTMVEIKDVELPEQMKRVMAREAESERERRAKKIHAQGELEAAETLASAAGEMERHPIALQLRTLSTLSEIAAERNSTIIFPLPFELLRALEHLA
;
A
#
# COMPACT_ATOMS: atom_id res chain seq x y z
N GLY A 1 1.03 42.00 -23.74
CA GLY A 1 -0.13 41.14 -23.63
C GLY A 1 0.18 39.70 -24.10
N ALA A 2 -0.56 38.69 -23.60
CA ALA A 2 -0.40 37.33 -24.08
C ALA A 2 -0.82 37.25 -25.57
N LYS A 3 0.03 36.63 -26.36
CA LYS A 3 -0.28 36.32 -27.77
C LYS A 3 -0.29 34.81 -27.95
N GLY A 4 -1.33 34.31 -28.63
CA GLY A 4 -1.50 32.89 -28.96
C GLY A 4 -0.49 32.40 -30.00
N PRO A 5 -0.62 31.13 -30.44
CA PRO A 5 0.24 30.55 -31.49
C PRO A 5 0.02 31.31 -32.80
N GLY A 6 1.11 31.75 -33.45
CA GLY A 6 1.15 32.49 -34.68
C GLY A 6 2.47 33.20 -34.95
N LEU A 7 2.54 33.86 -36.09
CA LEU A 7 3.72 34.70 -36.44
C LEU A 7 3.63 36.00 -35.66
N ILE A 8 4.62 36.26 -34.84
CA ILE A 8 4.72 37.44 -34.01
C ILE A 8 5.97 38.22 -34.42
N VAL A 9 5.80 39.48 -34.82
CA VAL A 9 6.90 40.39 -35.08
C VAL A 9 7.38 40.98 -33.76
N VAL A 10 8.62 40.80 -33.45
CA VAL A 10 9.28 41.23 -32.19
C VAL A 10 10.37 42.22 -32.53
N ILE A 11 10.37 43.35 -31.86
CA ILE A 11 11.42 44.34 -31.97
C ILE A 11 12.42 44.08 -30.82
N PRO A 12 13.62 43.54 -31.09
CA PRO A 12 14.51 43.01 -30.04
C PRO A 12 15.03 44.05 -29.04
N VAL A 13 14.86 45.32 -29.31
CA VAL A 13 15.27 46.42 -28.40
C VAL A 13 14.16 46.85 -27.45
N ILE A 14 12.90 46.64 -27.84
CA ILE A 14 11.69 47.15 -27.14
C ILE A 14 10.93 46.01 -26.49
N ASP A 15 10.86 44.83 -27.14
CA ASP A 15 10.03 43.72 -26.71
C ASP A 15 10.86 42.60 -26.04
N ARG A 16 10.44 42.19 -24.88
CA ARG A 16 10.97 41.00 -24.20
C ARG A 16 9.94 39.86 -24.30
N ILE A 17 10.33 38.76 -24.93
CA ILE A 17 9.50 37.56 -25.02
C ILE A 17 9.79 36.64 -23.85
N VAL A 18 8.73 36.25 -23.13
CA VAL A 18 8.76 35.17 -22.15
C VAL A 18 7.86 34.06 -22.69
N ARG A 19 8.42 32.85 -22.86
CA ARG A 19 7.67 31.67 -23.29
C ARG A 19 7.19 30.92 -22.06
N VAL A 20 5.87 30.71 -21.96
CA VAL A 20 5.23 29.96 -20.90
C VAL A 20 4.58 28.73 -21.49
N SER A 21 4.90 27.55 -20.95
CA SER A 21 4.23 26.29 -21.31
C SER A 21 2.88 26.23 -20.62
N LEU A 22 1.81 25.95 -21.38
CA LEU A 22 0.48 25.70 -20.86
C LEU A 22 0.21 24.19 -20.62
N ARG A 23 1.24 23.36 -20.81
CA ARG A 23 1.14 21.92 -20.53
C ARG A 23 1.40 21.68 -19.06
N THR A 24 0.92 20.55 -18.56
CA THR A 24 1.28 20.08 -17.22
C THR A 24 2.78 19.85 -17.12
N VAL A 25 3.39 20.42 -16.11
CA VAL A 25 4.81 20.31 -15.81
C VAL A 25 4.95 19.54 -14.51
N ALA A 26 5.82 18.54 -14.50
CA ALA A 26 6.23 17.84 -13.28
C ALA A 26 7.43 18.57 -12.66
N LEU A 27 7.31 18.95 -11.41
CA LEU A 27 8.33 19.62 -10.63
C LEU A 27 8.77 18.69 -9.50
N GLU A 28 10.01 18.22 -9.55
CA GLU A 28 10.56 17.38 -8.48
C GLU A 28 10.87 18.22 -7.25
N ILE A 29 10.41 17.74 -6.09
CA ILE A 29 10.82 18.26 -4.79
C ILE A 29 12.05 17.46 -4.37
N PRO A 30 13.21 18.11 -4.17
CA PRO A 30 14.44 17.44 -3.79
C PRO A 30 14.28 16.75 -2.43
N VAL A 31 15.18 15.82 -2.12
CA VAL A 31 15.18 15.09 -0.85
C VAL A 31 15.12 16.06 0.33
N GLN A 32 14.09 15.89 1.17
CA GLN A 32 13.91 16.66 2.40
C GLN A 32 14.09 15.76 3.60
N GLU A 33 14.96 16.13 4.51
CA GLU A 33 15.09 15.46 5.80
C GLU A 33 14.21 16.16 6.82
N LEU A 34 13.35 15.40 7.48
CA LEU A 34 12.43 15.92 8.48
C LEU A 34 12.22 14.90 9.61
N VAL A 35 11.70 15.40 10.73
CA VAL A 35 11.28 14.58 11.87
C VAL A 35 9.77 14.56 11.90
N THR A 36 9.20 13.34 11.88
CA THR A 36 7.75 13.11 11.98
C THR A 36 7.23 13.42 13.38
N LYS A 37 5.91 13.40 13.55
CA LYS A 37 5.24 13.65 14.84
C LYS A 37 5.67 12.67 15.94
N ASP A 38 5.96 11.43 15.58
CA ASP A 38 6.44 10.34 16.44
C ASP A 38 7.97 10.33 16.64
N ASN A 39 8.62 11.47 16.30
CA ASN A 39 10.05 11.72 16.49
C ASN A 39 10.98 10.79 15.69
N VAL A 40 10.55 10.35 14.52
CA VAL A 40 11.37 9.56 13.58
C VAL A 40 11.93 10.47 12.49
N THR A 41 13.24 10.41 12.27
CA THR A 41 13.88 11.12 11.16
C THR A 41 13.64 10.35 9.87
N VAL A 42 13.07 11.00 8.86
CA VAL A 42 12.80 10.44 7.54
C VAL A 42 13.32 11.34 6.44
N ARG A 43 13.68 10.77 5.30
CA ARG A 43 13.97 11.50 4.07
C ARG A 43 12.85 11.26 3.09
N VAL A 44 12.27 12.33 2.59
CA VAL A 44 11.12 12.27 1.69
C VAL A 44 11.43 13.02 0.40
N THR A 45 11.06 12.40 -0.72
CA THR A 45 11.03 13.03 -2.04
C THR A 45 9.60 13.11 -2.54
N GLY A 46 9.30 14.13 -3.33
CA GLY A 46 7.98 14.29 -3.90
C GLY A 46 8.00 14.88 -5.30
N VAL A 47 6.86 14.88 -5.94
CA VAL A 47 6.64 15.50 -7.24
C VAL A 47 5.35 16.31 -7.19
N THR A 48 5.41 17.55 -7.63
CA THR A 48 4.26 18.42 -7.81
C THR A 48 3.97 18.59 -9.29
N TYR A 49 2.77 18.28 -9.71
CA TYR A 49 2.31 18.52 -11.07
C TYR A 49 1.49 19.80 -11.09
N TYR A 50 1.87 20.74 -11.93
CA TYR A 50 1.15 22.00 -12.08
C TYR A 50 0.93 22.37 -13.54
N VAL A 51 -0.04 23.24 -13.76
CA VAL A 51 -0.38 23.82 -15.08
C VAL A 51 -0.54 25.32 -14.93
N VAL A 52 -0.04 26.08 -15.90
CA VAL A 52 -0.24 27.53 -15.92
C VAL A 52 -1.58 27.81 -16.60
N ARG A 53 -2.54 28.37 -15.84
CA ARG A 53 -3.86 28.77 -16.34
C ARG A 53 -3.85 30.17 -16.89
N ASP A 54 -3.19 31.09 -16.22
CA ASP A 54 -3.06 32.48 -16.64
C ASP A 54 -1.57 32.85 -16.79
N PRO A 55 -1.03 32.80 -18.02
CA PRO A 55 0.38 33.11 -18.27
C PRO A 55 0.73 34.57 -18.00
N ILE A 56 -0.24 35.50 -18.06
CA ILE A 56 0.00 36.91 -17.77
C ILE A 56 0.26 37.06 -16.26
N ARG A 57 -0.62 36.53 -15.43
CA ARG A 57 -0.44 36.54 -13.99
C ARG A 57 0.85 35.85 -13.58
N ALA A 58 1.14 34.67 -14.15
CA ALA A 58 2.36 33.92 -13.82
C ALA A 58 3.65 34.72 -14.02
N VAL A 59 3.71 35.51 -15.08
CA VAL A 59 4.91 36.30 -15.39
C VAL A 59 4.93 37.67 -14.69
N MET A 60 3.75 38.27 -14.45
CA MET A 60 3.67 39.62 -13.87
C MET A 60 3.69 39.63 -12.35
N THR A 61 3.17 38.56 -11.70
CA THR A 61 3.04 38.50 -10.23
C THR A 61 4.30 37.99 -9.58
N VAL A 62 5.04 37.05 -10.21
CA VAL A 62 6.24 36.43 -9.64
C VAL A 62 7.35 36.44 -10.68
N GLN A 63 8.56 36.76 -10.26
CA GLN A 63 9.71 36.82 -11.16
C GLN A 63 10.03 35.46 -11.81
N ASP A 64 9.99 34.42 -11.04
CA ASP A 64 10.16 33.02 -11.47
C ASP A 64 9.11 32.15 -10.77
N PHE A 65 8.00 31.92 -11.46
CA PHE A 65 6.90 31.14 -10.93
C PHE A 65 7.25 29.65 -10.76
N GLN A 66 8.20 29.11 -11.55
CA GLN A 66 8.66 27.73 -11.42
C GLN A 66 9.42 27.54 -10.11
N PHE A 67 10.41 28.41 -9.88
CA PHE A 67 11.19 28.40 -8.65
C PHE A 67 10.30 28.66 -7.42
N ALA A 68 9.43 29.65 -7.49
CA ALA A 68 8.51 29.99 -6.40
C ALA A 68 7.55 28.82 -6.07
N THR A 69 7.00 28.16 -7.09
CA THR A 69 6.15 26.97 -6.90
C THR A 69 6.94 25.82 -6.24
N ALA A 70 8.21 25.63 -6.65
CA ALA A 70 9.08 24.64 -6.00
C ALA A 70 9.27 24.94 -4.51
N GLN A 71 9.56 26.18 -4.16
CA GLN A 71 9.77 26.59 -2.78
C GLN A 71 8.50 26.43 -1.92
N VAL A 72 7.34 26.84 -2.44
CA VAL A 72 6.05 26.67 -1.76
C VAL A 72 5.76 25.19 -1.56
N SER A 73 5.95 24.38 -2.59
CA SER A 73 5.75 22.93 -2.51
C SER A 73 6.65 22.28 -1.45
N GLN A 74 7.93 22.67 -1.42
CA GLN A 74 8.89 22.16 -0.45
C GLN A 74 8.53 22.54 1.00
N VAL A 75 8.24 23.81 1.25
CA VAL A 75 7.87 24.29 2.60
C VAL A 75 6.57 23.68 3.08
N THR A 76 5.57 23.57 2.20
CA THR A 76 4.28 22.96 2.52
C THR A 76 4.44 21.46 2.81
N LEU A 77 5.24 20.75 2.01
CA LEU A 77 5.57 19.35 2.27
C LEU A 77 6.15 19.17 3.67
N LEU A 78 7.17 19.93 4.03
CA LEU A 78 7.79 19.88 5.37
C LEU A 78 6.77 20.17 6.47
N THR A 79 5.92 21.18 6.29
CA THR A 79 4.94 21.61 7.29
C THR A 79 3.88 20.54 7.55
N VAL A 80 3.36 19.89 6.48
CA VAL A 80 2.36 18.85 6.59
C VAL A 80 2.95 17.57 7.16
N LEU A 81 4.11 17.14 6.67
CA LEU A 81 4.70 15.87 7.10
C LEU A 81 5.19 15.88 8.54
N ARG A 82 5.58 17.01 9.11
CA ARG A 82 5.89 17.13 10.55
C ARG A 82 4.70 16.93 11.46
N GLN A 83 3.47 17.06 10.95
CA GLN A 83 2.23 16.87 11.71
C GLN A 83 1.69 15.44 11.63
N VAL A 84 2.29 14.62 10.78
CA VAL A 84 1.86 13.24 10.50
C VAL A 84 2.84 12.27 11.17
N ASP A 85 2.33 11.15 11.66
CA ASP A 85 3.10 10.03 12.17
C ASP A 85 3.61 9.15 11.01
N LEU A 86 4.63 8.34 11.27
CA LEU A 86 5.27 7.51 10.27
C LEU A 86 4.29 6.47 9.66
N ASP A 87 3.43 5.87 10.48
CA ASP A 87 2.50 4.86 10.02
C ASP A 87 1.48 5.44 9.01
N SER A 88 0.90 6.60 9.32
CA SER A 88 0.03 7.33 8.38
C SER A 88 0.77 7.77 7.12
N LEU A 89 2.03 8.22 7.25
CA LEU A 89 2.85 8.60 6.09
C LEU A 89 3.07 7.44 5.12
N LEU A 90 3.19 6.22 5.63
CA LEU A 90 3.40 5.02 4.80
C LEU A 90 2.10 4.47 4.21
N ARG A 91 0.99 4.55 4.95
CA ARG A 91 -0.30 3.94 4.57
C ARG A 91 -1.24 4.89 3.82
N GLU A 92 -1.23 6.18 4.16
CA GLU A 92 -2.22 7.16 3.70
C GLU A 92 -1.62 8.21 2.76
N ARG A 93 -0.70 7.80 1.88
CA ARG A 93 0.01 8.70 0.95
C ARG A 93 -0.93 9.53 0.10
N GLU A 94 -2.02 8.94 -0.38
CA GLU A 94 -3.03 9.62 -1.22
C GLU A 94 -3.76 10.73 -0.46
N THR A 95 -4.16 10.48 0.78
CA THR A 95 -4.82 11.46 1.63
C THR A 95 -3.90 12.65 1.92
N ILE A 96 -2.63 12.36 2.24
CA ILE A 96 -1.60 13.38 2.48
C ILE A 96 -1.33 14.16 1.19
N GLY A 97 -1.23 13.49 0.04
CA GLY A 97 -1.08 14.12 -1.27
C GLY A 97 -2.23 15.07 -1.61
N GLY A 98 -3.48 14.68 -1.32
CA GLY A 98 -4.66 15.52 -1.46
C GLY A 98 -4.62 16.78 -0.58
N ARG A 99 -4.20 16.63 0.69
CA ARG A 99 -4.02 17.76 1.61
C ARG A 99 -2.91 18.71 1.14
N LEU A 100 -1.79 18.16 0.70
CA LEU A 100 -0.68 18.94 0.13
C LEU A 100 -1.13 19.72 -1.08
N ARG A 101 -1.82 19.07 -2.03
CA ARG A 101 -2.38 19.73 -3.21
C ARG A 101 -3.22 20.94 -2.83
N THR A 102 -4.18 20.78 -1.92
CA THR A 102 -5.08 21.87 -1.52
C THR A 102 -4.32 23.05 -0.93
N LEU A 103 -3.33 22.80 -0.08
CA LEU A 103 -2.55 23.85 0.55
C LEU A 103 -1.61 24.56 -0.43
N ILE A 104 -0.95 23.82 -1.31
CA ILE A 104 -0.05 24.40 -2.32
C ILE A 104 -0.88 25.18 -3.33
N ASP A 105 -1.99 24.62 -3.82
CA ASP A 105 -2.88 25.25 -4.80
C ASP A 105 -3.39 26.60 -4.28
N SER A 106 -3.90 26.64 -3.06
CA SER A 106 -4.35 27.90 -2.44
C SER A 106 -3.27 28.96 -2.32
N ALA A 107 -2.01 28.56 -2.17
CA ALA A 107 -0.88 29.49 -2.07
C ALA A 107 -0.44 30.04 -3.42
N ILE A 108 -0.55 29.27 -4.51
CA ILE A 108 -0.06 29.67 -5.84
C ILE A 108 -1.16 30.09 -6.82
N GLU A 109 -2.44 29.86 -6.48
CA GLU A 109 -3.60 30.31 -7.27
C GLU A 109 -3.53 31.81 -7.64
N PRO A 110 -3.12 32.74 -6.74
CA PRO A 110 -2.96 34.16 -7.08
C PRO A 110 -1.98 34.41 -8.24
N TRP A 111 -1.05 33.48 -8.49
CA TRP A 111 -0.08 33.58 -9.58
C TRP A 111 -0.63 33.05 -10.92
N GLY A 112 -1.87 32.54 -10.95
CA GLY A 112 -2.47 31.94 -12.15
C GLY A 112 -1.89 30.57 -12.49
N VAL A 113 -1.32 29.90 -11.49
CA VAL A 113 -0.79 28.52 -11.56
C VAL A 113 -1.73 27.61 -10.75
N GLU A 114 -2.08 26.46 -11.28
CA GLU A 114 -2.94 25.47 -10.65
C GLU A 114 -2.16 24.16 -10.40
N VAL A 115 -2.25 23.61 -9.19
CA VAL A 115 -1.70 22.29 -8.87
C VAL A 115 -2.68 21.21 -9.25
N THR A 116 -2.26 20.36 -10.18
CA THR A 116 -3.09 19.22 -10.61
C THR A 116 -3.00 18.07 -9.61
N MET A 117 -1.78 17.73 -9.16
CA MET A 117 -1.52 16.60 -8.29
C MET A 117 -0.20 16.80 -7.51
N VAL A 118 -0.14 16.25 -6.31
CA VAL A 118 1.08 16.15 -5.51
C VAL A 118 1.25 14.72 -5.06
N GLU A 119 2.40 14.14 -5.33
CA GLU A 119 2.73 12.77 -4.97
C GLU A 119 3.99 12.69 -4.12
N ILE A 120 3.95 11.85 -3.09
CA ILE A 120 5.12 11.45 -2.32
C ILE A 120 5.77 10.28 -3.06
N LYS A 121 6.95 10.52 -3.64
CA LYS A 121 7.65 9.55 -4.47
C LYS A 121 8.31 8.46 -3.62
N ASP A 122 9.13 8.84 -2.65
CA ASP A 122 9.85 7.91 -1.79
C ASP A 122 9.97 8.43 -0.35
N VAL A 123 10.02 7.48 0.59
CA VAL A 123 10.21 7.73 2.02
C VAL A 123 11.33 6.82 2.51
N GLU A 124 12.51 7.37 2.67
CA GLU A 124 13.67 6.65 3.19
C GLU A 124 13.70 6.72 4.71
N LEU A 125 13.81 5.54 5.33
CA LEU A 125 13.95 5.36 6.77
C LEU A 125 15.39 5.04 7.15
N PRO A 126 15.84 5.41 8.36
CA PRO A 126 17.10 4.95 8.92
C PRO A 126 17.16 3.42 8.99
N GLU A 127 18.33 2.84 8.74
CA GLU A 127 18.52 1.38 8.70
C GLU A 127 18.07 0.65 9.98
N GLN A 128 18.26 1.29 11.14
CA GLN A 128 17.81 0.73 12.41
C GLN A 128 16.28 0.61 12.46
N MET A 129 15.57 1.63 11.99
CA MET A 129 14.11 1.64 11.96
C MET A 129 13.57 0.63 10.95
N LYS A 130 14.18 0.50 9.78
CA LYS A 130 13.83 -0.54 8.81
C LYS A 130 13.88 -1.94 9.42
N ARG A 131 14.91 -2.23 10.24
CA ARG A 131 15.04 -3.51 10.92
C ARG A 131 13.96 -3.74 11.99
N VAL A 132 13.63 -2.71 12.76
CA VAL A 132 12.55 -2.79 13.77
C VAL A 132 11.21 -3.05 13.09
N MET A 133 10.87 -2.28 12.08
CA MET A 133 9.62 -2.43 11.31
C MET A 133 9.55 -3.79 10.60
N ALA A 134 10.67 -4.31 10.09
CA ALA A 134 10.71 -5.64 9.49
C ALA A 134 10.36 -6.73 10.51
N ARG A 135 10.92 -6.67 11.73
CA ARG A 135 10.59 -7.61 12.82
C ARG A 135 9.13 -7.50 13.27
N GLU A 136 8.61 -6.28 13.38
CA GLU A 136 7.22 -6.04 13.73
C GLU A 136 6.28 -6.62 12.66
N ALA A 137 6.57 -6.35 11.40
CA ALA A 137 5.80 -6.89 10.27
C ALA A 137 5.86 -8.43 10.21
N GLU A 138 7.00 -9.03 10.51
CA GLU A 138 7.18 -10.49 10.58
C GLU A 138 6.36 -11.07 11.74
N SER A 139 6.43 -10.49 12.93
CA SER A 139 5.65 -10.92 14.10
C SER A 139 4.14 -10.81 13.86
N GLU A 140 3.68 -9.72 13.21
CA GLU A 140 2.27 -9.54 12.88
C GLU A 140 1.80 -10.56 11.83
N ARG A 141 2.63 -10.86 10.83
CA ARG A 141 2.35 -11.91 9.84
C ARG A 141 2.25 -13.29 10.50
N GLU A 142 3.19 -13.60 11.41
CA GLU A 142 3.18 -14.86 12.15
C GLU A 142 1.93 -14.98 13.04
N ARG A 143 1.59 -13.92 13.77
CA ARG A 143 0.36 -13.85 14.56
C ARG A 143 -0.88 -14.06 13.71
N ARG A 144 -0.95 -13.42 12.55
CA ARG A 144 -2.08 -13.57 11.61
C ARG A 144 -2.14 -14.97 11.04
N ALA A 145 -0.99 -15.56 10.65
CA ALA A 145 -0.92 -16.92 10.15
C ALA A 145 -1.39 -17.94 11.21
N LYS A 146 -0.95 -17.80 12.47
CA LYS A 146 -1.43 -18.65 13.58
C LYS A 146 -2.93 -18.54 13.79
N LYS A 147 -3.49 -17.32 13.72
CA LYS A 147 -4.94 -17.10 13.84
C LYS A 147 -5.72 -17.76 12.70
N ILE A 148 -5.26 -17.62 11.47
CA ILE A 148 -5.89 -18.23 10.29
C ILE A 148 -5.81 -19.76 10.38
N HIS A 149 -4.65 -20.31 10.79
CA HIS A 149 -4.46 -21.74 10.96
C HIS A 149 -5.42 -22.31 12.02
N ALA A 150 -5.47 -21.68 13.21
CA ALA A 150 -6.37 -22.10 14.28
C ALA A 150 -7.86 -22.02 13.87
N GLN A 151 -8.22 -21.01 13.11
CA GLN A 151 -9.58 -20.88 12.58
C GLN A 151 -9.88 -21.96 11.54
N GLY A 152 -8.92 -22.26 10.65
CA GLY A 152 -9.05 -23.35 9.69
C GLY A 152 -9.15 -24.73 10.36
N GLU A 153 -8.42 -24.99 11.45
CA GLU A 153 -8.53 -26.20 12.23
C GLU A 153 -9.91 -26.33 12.90
N LEU A 154 -10.43 -25.23 13.43
CA LEU A 154 -11.79 -25.22 14.01
C LEU A 154 -12.85 -25.54 12.95
N GLU A 155 -12.81 -24.86 11.81
CA GLU A 155 -13.75 -25.09 10.69
C GLU A 155 -13.65 -26.53 10.15
N ALA A 156 -12.42 -27.06 10.06
CA ALA A 156 -12.19 -28.45 9.68
C ALA A 156 -12.77 -29.43 10.72
N ALA A 157 -12.55 -29.17 12.01
CA ALA A 157 -13.07 -29.98 13.09
C ALA A 157 -14.62 -29.98 13.12
N GLU A 158 -15.25 -28.84 12.95
CA GLU A 158 -16.71 -28.71 12.85
C GLU A 158 -17.26 -29.47 11.63
N THR A 159 -16.59 -29.36 10.49
CA THR A 159 -16.96 -30.08 9.27
C THR A 159 -16.84 -31.61 9.45
N LEU A 160 -15.73 -32.05 10.07
CA LEU A 160 -15.51 -33.45 10.37
C LEU A 160 -16.55 -33.98 11.39
N ALA A 161 -16.85 -33.23 12.44
CA ALA A 161 -17.88 -33.59 13.41
C ALA A 161 -19.28 -33.70 12.77
N SER A 162 -19.61 -32.76 11.88
CA SER A 162 -20.84 -32.79 11.10
C SER A 162 -20.92 -34.04 10.20
N ALA A 163 -19.82 -34.30 9.47
CA ALA A 163 -19.72 -35.50 8.61
C ALA A 163 -19.81 -36.81 9.42
N ALA A 164 -19.18 -36.88 10.59
CA ALA A 164 -19.26 -38.04 11.49
C ALA A 164 -20.69 -38.26 11.99
N GLY A 165 -21.38 -37.18 12.39
CA GLY A 165 -22.78 -37.27 12.81
C GLY A 165 -23.74 -37.74 11.70
N GLU A 166 -23.46 -37.38 10.45
CA GLU A 166 -24.22 -37.85 9.31
C GLU A 166 -23.93 -39.35 8.99
N MET A 167 -22.66 -39.75 9.12
CA MET A 167 -22.26 -41.15 8.95
C MET A 167 -22.84 -42.10 10.05
N GLU A 168 -22.98 -41.58 11.27
CA GLU A 168 -23.60 -42.32 12.37
C GLU A 168 -25.07 -42.66 12.10
N ARG A 169 -25.78 -41.75 11.41
CA ARG A 169 -27.19 -42.00 10.98
C ARG A 169 -27.32 -43.03 9.86
N HIS A 170 -26.24 -43.29 9.11
CA HIS A 170 -26.21 -44.18 7.96
C HIS A 170 -25.05 -45.17 8.07
N PRO A 171 -25.20 -46.31 8.80
CA PRO A 171 -24.12 -47.28 9.03
C PRO A 171 -23.48 -47.85 7.76
N ILE A 172 -24.26 -47.95 6.68
CA ILE A 172 -23.76 -48.40 5.37
C ILE A 172 -22.72 -47.39 4.78
N ALA A 173 -22.89 -46.08 5.03
CA ALA A 173 -21.97 -45.08 4.58
C ALA A 173 -20.58 -45.21 5.23
N LEU A 174 -20.52 -45.62 6.49
CA LEU A 174 -19.27 -45.90 7.19
C LEU A 174 -18.51 -47.08 6.55
N GLN A 175 -19.22 -48.15 6.16
CA GLN A 175 -18.61 -49.31 5.48
C GLN A 175 -18.06 -48.92 4.09
N LEU A 176 -18.80 -48.12 3.33
CA LEU A 176 -18.34 -47.59 2.03
C LEU A 176 -17.13 -46.67 2.18
N ARG A 177 -17.12 -45.85 3.21
CA ARG A 177 -15.98 -44.96 3.48
C ARG A 177 -14.72 -45.74 3.84
N THR A 178 -14.83 -46.78 4.68
CA THR A 178 -13.69 -47.66 5.00
C THR A 178 -13.15 -48.39 3.77
N LEU A 179 -14.03 -48.84 2.89
CA LEU A 179 -13.63 -49.50 1.63
C LEU A 179 -12.94 -48.48 0.68
N SER A 180 -13.44 -47.23 0.60
CA SER A 180 -12.82 -46.17 -0.20
C SER A 180 -11.43 -45.84 0.32
N THR A 181 -11.28 -45.68 1.65
CA THR A 181 -9.96 -45.37 2.26
C THR A 181 -8.97 -46.52 2.06
N LEU A 182 -9.42 -47.77 2.17
CA LEU A 182 -8.60 -48.96 1.87
C LEU A 182 -8.16 -48.99 0.40
N SER A 183 -9.04 -48.59 -0.53
CA SER A 183 -8.74 -48.49 -1.96
C SER A 183 -7.75 -47.40 -2.25
N GLU A 184 -7.86 -46.25 -1.58
CA GLU A 184 -6.89 -45.13 -1.71
C GLU A 184 -5.49 -45.50 -1.20
N ILE A 185 -5.41 -46.15 -0.03
CA ILE A 185 -4.15 -46.66 0.54
C ILE A 185 -3.53 -47.74 -0.36
N ALA A 186 -4.34 -48.61 -0.94
CA ALA A 186 -3.88 -49.67 -1.84
C ALA A 186 -3.35 -49.11 -3.19
N ALA A 187 -3.84 -47.96 -3.62
CA ALA A 187 -3.39 -47.32 -4.84
C ALA A 187 -2.00 -46.62 -4.71
N GLU A 188 -1.63 -46.23 -3.50
CA GLU A 188 -0.30 -45.74 -3.19
C GLU A 188 0.65 -46.94 -3.08
N ARG A 189 1.70 -46.98 -3.91
CA ARG A 189 2.69 -48.08 -4.02
C ARG A 189 3.55 -48.32 -2.76
N ASN A 190 3.03 -48.09 -1.56
CA ASN A 190 3.73 -48.31 -0.30
C ASN A 190 3.41 -49.71 0.25
N SER A 191 4.45 -50.53 0.39
CA SER A 191 4.39 -51.92 0.85
C SER A 191 4.16 -52.14 2.35
N THR A 192 3.97 -51.07 3.13
CA THR A 192 3.78 -51.17 4.60
C THR A 192 2.55 -50.38 5.00
N ILE A 193 1.49 -51.08 5.40
CA ILE A 193 0.27 -50.51 5.94
C ILE A 193 0.31 -50.60 7.46
N ILE A 194 0.41 -49.43 8.13
CA ILE A 194 0.26 -49.36 9.60
C ILE A 194 -1.21 -49.09 9.87
N PHE A 195 -1.90 -50.10 10.35
CA PHE A 195 -3.32 -50.01 10.69
C PHE A 195 -3.46 -49.72 12.19
N PRO A 196 -3.89 -48.54 12.65
CA PRO A 196 -4.19 -48.31 14.05
C PRO A 196 -5.48 -49.08 14.40
N LEU A 197 -5.34 -50.20 15.06
CA LEU A 197 -6.49 -50.92 15.62
C LEU A 197 -7.04 -50.12 16.82
N PRO A 198 -8.33 -49.73 16.81
CA PRO A 198 -8.95 -49.17 17.99
C PRO A 198 -8.92 -50.17 19.13
N PHE A 199 -8.57 -49.76 20.34
CA PHE A 199 -8.48 -50.61 21.53
C PHE A 199 -9.76 -51.38 21.84
N GLU A 200 -10.89 -50.90 21.38
CA GLU A 200 -12.21 -51.51 21.55
C GLU A 200 -12.35 -52.82 20.75
N LEU A 201 -11.75 -52.91 19.55
CA LEU A 201 -11.69 -54.15 18.79
C LEU A 201 -10.81 -55.23 19.44
N LEU A 202 -9.71 -54.83 20.09
CA LEU A 202 -8.87 -55.75 20.84
C LEU A 202 -9.62 -56.33 22.05
N ARG A 203 -10.41 -55.53 22.77
CA ARG A 203 -11.25 -55.99 23.87
C ARG A 203 -12.36 -56.92 23.42
N ALA A 204 -12.95 -56.66 22.24
CA ALA A 204 -13.99 -57.54 21.69
C ALA A 204 -13.43 -58.91 21.28
N LEU A 205 -12.18 -59.01 20.85
CA LEU A 205 -11.50 -60.27 20.54
C LEU A 205 -11.08 -61.05 21.79
N GLU A 206 -10.75 -60.38 22.90
CA GLU A 206 -10.47 -61.04 24.18
C GLU A 206 -11.69 -61.71 24.81
N HIS A 207 -12.90 -61.24 24.51
CA HIS A 207 -14.16 -61.86 24.98
C HIS A 207 -14.65 -63.04 24.12
N LEU A 208 -13.98 -63.28 22.97
CA LEU A 208 -14.33 -64.39 22.05
C LEU A 208 -13.34 -65.58 22.14
N ALA A 209 -12.28 -65.44 22.92
CA ALA A 209 -11.32 -66.52 23.22
C ALA A 209 -11.53 -67.04 24.63
#